data_1ddae5feca2823cb6e55c713c578d3c1
#
_entry.id   1ddae5feca2823cb6e55c713c578d3c1
#
_cell.length_a   1.000
_cell.length_b   1.000
_cell.length_c   1.000
_cell.angle_alpha   90.00
_cell.angle_beta   90.00
_cell.angle_gamma   90.00
#
_symmetry.space_group_name_H-M   'P 1'
#
loop_
_entity.id
_entity.type
_entity.pdbx_description
1 polymer ?
#
loop_
_entity_poly.entity_id
_entity_poly.type
_entity_poly.pdbx_seq_one_letter_code
_entity_poly.pdbx_strand_id
1 'polypeptide(L)'
;MAAACGQLPAAPAAGSDWLWQAANAPAGLTPGDAGKPVVVAIVDDAFRTSHQDLDGFIWQNPLEIPGNGIDDDGNGHVDDVHGWDVSDDDNDIRPPEDRLDAFSHGTHIAGIVTQLARRAWGEAAPSALRILPVKAMSDTADRPYVREGIAGIRYALAAGADIIVTAWGVNEVSREETRILQDAENRGILIVAAAGNVNQELGQYPAAHRSVLAVTALGRDGRKIEKAAYGQFVDIAAPGADIISASAVSDNAYETLEGTSYAAAIAGGAAALVHAQNPGYSAVQIDACLKSSADFLQHAPVELSGKLGAGALNIRAAVDCALLRQPGRPTHSLNATKGYLNLQTGPGEPAEGLIEPAGEFKGIRFWPVPGEAEAMRGTLRLYPGHAANDRPVAAHALTALPDTLFVAGGSARVALQPEADAPAGPLLLEYEVETIDFSKRYCSGTQRVDAEGVIEDGSGLNDYAPASDCKWLITAPPGQVVHFRFLEFDTEAYTDHIYFFNGAGTHEDIMAGFSGPDIPPELTTWGNQVLMWFVTNREIEGKGWKAEVTFRARTP
;
A
#
# COMPACT_ATOMS: atom_id res chain seq x y z
N MET A 1 45.05 30.10 -2.15
CA MET A 1 44.23 29.99 -0.96
C MET A 1 43.48 28.65 -1.09
N ALA A 2 43.89 27.67 -0.26
CA ALA A 2 43.28 26.37 -0.27
C ALA A 2 41.92 26.47 0.43
N ALA A 3 40.85 26.10 -0.27
CA ALA A 3 39.52 25.97 0.32
C ALA A 3 39.56 24.80 1.31
N ALA A 4 39.24 25.07 2.57
CA ALA A 4 39.06 24.07 3.60
C ALA A 4 37.89 23.18 3.21
N CYS A 5 38.15 21.91 2.96
CA CYS A 5 37.15 20.87 2.88
C CYS A 5 36.52 20.75 4.29
N GLY A 6 35.31 21.31 4.46
CA GLY A 6 34.55 21.14 5.68
C GLY A 6 34.21 19.65 5.84
N GLN A 7 34.65 19.05 6.93
CA GLN A 7 34.20 17.72 7.34
C GLN A 7 32.67 17.80 7.55
N LEU A 8 31.90 16.99 6.81
CA LEU A 8 30.50 16.75 7.10
C LEU A 8 30.36 16.32 8.57
N PRO A 9 29.39 16.85 9.31
CA PRO A 9 29.14 16.41 10.68
C PRO A 9 28.83 14.90 10.66
N ALA A 10 29.45 14.17 11.58
CA ALA A 10 29.29 12.74 11.71
C ALA A 10 27.81 12.41 11.95
N ALA A 11 27.27 11.52 11.13
CA ALA A 11 25.96 10.90 11.40
C ALA A 11 25.94 10.31 12.82
N PRO A 12 24.76 10.23 13.49
CA PRO A 12 24.65 9.76 14.86
C PRO A 12 25.30 8.40 15.03
N ALA A 13 26.25 8.32 15.97
CA ALA A 13 27.08 7.15 16.19
C ALA A 13 26.27 5.96 16.73
N ALA A 14 26.60 4.75 16.26
CA ALA A 14 26.39 3.42 16.86
C ALA A 14 24.93 2.95 17.20
N GLY A 15 23.91 3.77 17.16
CA GLY A 15 22.54 3.36 17.46
C GLY A 15 21.70 2.99 16.22
N SER A 16 21.99 3.58 15.06
CA SER A 16 21.25 3.42 13.81
C SER A 16 21.71 2.23 12.93
N ASP A 17 22.88 1.66 13.21
CA ASP A 17 23.44 0.60 12.34
C ASP A 17 22.59 -0.66 12.30
N TRP A 18 21.84 -0.96 13.35
CA TRP A 18 21.03 -2.17 13.42
C TRP A 18 19.95 -2.22 12.33
N LEU A 19 19.26 -1.10 12.08
CA LEU A 19 18.19 -1.04 11.09
C LEU A 19 18.71 -1.27 9.67
N TRP A 20 19.89 -0.71 9.35
CA TRP A 20 20.52 -0.88 8.05
C TRP A 20 21.09 -2.29 7.86
N GLN A 21 21.54 -2.93 8.94
CA GLN A 21 21.93 -4.34 8.93
C GLN A 21 20.72 -5.25 8.80
N ALA A 22 19.64 -5.00 9.56
CA ALA A 22 18.42 -5.78 9.53
C ALA A 22 17.71 -5.71 8.16
N ALA A 23 17.74 -4.55 7.49
CA ALA A 23 17.21 -4.37 6.15
C ALA A 23 18.24 -4.71 5.03
N ASN A 24 19.42 -5.22 5.38
CA ASN A 24 20.52 -5.48 4.44
C ASN A 24 20.78 -4.30 3.49
N ALA A 25 20.82 -3.08 4.05
CA ALA A 25 20.95 -1.86 3.26
C ALA A 25 22.35 -1.76 2.62
N PRO A 26 22.43 -1.59 1.31
CA PRO A 26 23.70 -1.51 0.58
C PRO A 26 24.47 -0.22 0.90
N ALA A 27 25.79 -0.28 0.71
CA ALA A 27 26.65 0.89 0.71
C ALA A 27 27.53 0.88 -0.55
N GLY A 28 27.94 2.07 -1.01
CA GLY A 28 28.85 2.22 -2.13
C GLY A 28 28.28 1.82 -3.49
N LEU A 29 26.96 1.96 -3.66
CA LEU A 29 26.31 1.82 -4.97
C LEU A 29 26.67 3.01 -5.86
N THR A 30 26.66 2.78 -7.17
CA THR A 30 26.64 3.86 -8.16
C THR A 30 25.19 4.06 -8.57
N PRO A 31 24.64 5.29 -8.49
CA PRO A 31 23.30 5.55 -9.02
C PRO A 31 23.22 5.16 -10.49
N GLY A 32 22.08 4.60 -10.90
CA GLY A 32 21.81 4.37 -12.32
C GLY A 32 21.73 5.69 -13.10
N ASP A 33 21.97 5.62 -14.39
CA ASP A 33 21.88 6.81 -15.27
C ASP A 33 20.42 7.04 -15.72
N ALA A 34 19.65 7.68 -14.87
CA ALA A 34 18.25 8.05 -15.15
C ALA A 34 18.12 9.42 -15.86
N GLY A 35 19.23 10.15 -16.01
CA GLY A 35 19.21 11.53 -16.54
C GLY A 35 18.57 12.56 -15.60
N LYS A 36 17.91 12.13 -14.54
CA LYS A 36 17.29 12.97 -13.49
C LYS A 36 17.34 12.26 -12.13
N PRO A 37 17.32 12.99 -11.01
CA PRO A 37 17.18 12.37 -9.70
C PRO A 37 15.79 11.71 -9.55
N VAL A 38 15.72 10.65 -8.73
CA VAL A 38 14.45 10.06 -8.30
C VAL A 38 13.75 11.03 -7.34
N VAL A 39 12.50 11.34 -7.60
CA VAL A 39 11.69 12.22 -6.75
C VAL A 39 10.84 11.35 -5.80
N VAL A 40 11.14 11.43 -4.51
CA VAL A 40 10.37 10.79 -3.45
C VAL A 40 9.49 11.85 -2.79
N ALA A 41 8.20 11.82 -3.05
CA ALA A 41 7.26 12.66 -2.32
C ALA A 41 6.98 12.05 -0.94
N ILE A 42 6.97 12.87 0.08
CA ILE A 42 6.55 12.51 1.43
C ILE A 42 5.34 13.37 1.76
N VAL A 43 4.19 12.71 1.94
CA VAL A 43 2.94 13.37 2.31
C VAL A 43 2.77 13.21 3.81
N ASP A 44 2.96 14.28 4.58
CA ASP A 44 3.02 14.20 6.04
C ASP A 44 2.61 15.51 6.74
N ASP A 45 2.96 15.66 8.03
CA ASP A 45 2.59 16.81 8.85
C ASP A 45 3.29 18.12 8.46
N ALA A 46 4.63 18.13 8.42
CA ALA A 46 5.45 19.29 8.03
C ALA A 46 6.94 18.93 7.88
N PHE A 47 7.75 19.88 7.39
CA PHE A 47 9.15 19.58 7.06
C PHE A 47 10.09 20.73 7.47
N ARG A 48 11.02 20.42 8.37
CA ARG A 48 12.16 21.32 8.64
C ARG A 48 13.22 21.12 7.56
N THR A 49 13.05 21.78 6.41
CA THR A 49 13.92 21.61 5.23
C THR A 49 15.35 22.09 5.46
N SER A 50 15.59 22.92 6.49
CA SER A 50 16.92 23.37 6.93
C SER A 50 17.71 22.34 7.73
N HIS A 51 17.09 21.20 8.11
CA HIS A 51 17.79 20.16 8.85
C HIS A 51 18.96 19.58 8.04
N GLN A 52 20.12 19.37 8.69
CA GLN A 52 21.36 18.95 8.03
C GLN A 52 21.27 17.65 7.22
N ASP A 53 20.37 16.72 7.62
CA ASP A 53 20.15 15.47 6.87
C ASP A 53 19.35 15.70 5.58
N LEU A 54 18.62 16.80 5.48
CA LEU A 54 17.84 17.17 4.30
C LEU A 54 18.58 18.13 3.36
N ASP A 55 19.72 18.66 3.79
CA ASP A 55 20.51 19.58 2.98
C ASP A 55 20.93 18.97 1.64
N GLY A 56 20.62 19.68 0.57
CA GLY A 56 20.83 19.28 -0.82
C GLY A 56 19.83 18.27 -1.37
N PHE A 57 18.87 17.76 -0.57
CA PHE A 57 17.86 16.79 -1.04
C PHE A 57 16.51 17.41 -1.43
N ILE A 58 16.20 18.62 -0.98
CA ILE A 58 14.89 19.19 -1.22
C ILE A 58 14.66 19.37 -2.73
N TRP A 59 13.51 18.90 -3.18
CA TRP A 59 13.04 19.07 -4.54
C TRP A 59 12.83 20.54 -4.86
N GLN A 60 13.05 20.90 -6.09
CA GLN A 60 12.78 22.25 -6.58
C GLN A 60 11.94 22.15 -7.85
N ASN A 61 10.82 22.86 -7.88
CA ASN A 61 10.01 22.98 -9.08
C ASN A 61 10.80 23.79 -10.13
N PRO A 62 11.22 23.16 -11.25
CA PRO A 62 12.03 23.85 -12.24
C PRO A 62 11.24 24.85 -13.08
N LEU A 63 9.92 24.86 -12.96
CA LEU A 63 9.02 25.72 -13.73
C LEU A 63 8.59 26.96 -12.96
N GLU A 64 8.81 27.00 -11.63
CA GLU A 64 8.48 28.13 -10.77
C GLU A 64 9.65 29.14 -10.66
N ILE A 65 9.30 30.43 -10.63
CA ILE A 65 10.24 31.53 -10.36
C ILE A 65 10.05 31.98 -8.90
N PRO A 66 10.98 31.66 -8.00
CA PRO A 66 10.79 31.83 -6.58
C PRO A 66 10.38 33.26 -6.15
N GLY A 67 9.30 33.35 -5.38
CA GLY A 67 8.87 34.56 -4.69
C GLY A 67 8.32 35.69 -5.60
N ASN A 68 7.86 35.33 -6.80
CA ASN A 68 7.26 36.33 -7.72
C ASN A 68 5.73 36.49 -7.51
N GLY A 69 5.08 35.62 -6.72
CA GLY A 69 3.66 35.62 -6.43
C GLY A 69 2.78 35.20 -7.61
N ILE A 70 3.35 34.46 -8.56
CA ILE A 70 2.68 33.97 -9.77
C ILE A 70 2.83 32.44 -9.80
N ASP A 71 1.79 31.75 -10.18
CA ASP A 71 1.80 30.35 -10.57
C ASP A 71 2.34 30.27 -12.01
N ASP A 72 3.67 30.06 -12.16
CA ASP A 72 4.35 30.15 -13.45
C ASP A 72 4.11 28.92 -14.32
N ASP A 73 3.80 27.76 -13.74
CA ASP A 73 3.53 26.51 -14.47
C ASP A 73 2.04 26.24 -14.69
N GLY A 74 1.16 27.02 -14.05
CA GLY A 74 -0.29 26.93 -14.22
C GLY A 74 -0.91 25.72 -13.55
N ASN A 75 -0.25 25.17 -12.52
CA ASN A 75 -0.70 23.97 -11.79
C ASN A 75 -1.75 24.28 -10.70
N GLY A 76 -2.00 25.55 -10.40
CA GLY A 76 -2.92 26.06 -9.39
C GLY A 76 -2.25 26.38 -8.04
N HIS A 77 -0.92 26.30 -7.94
CA HIS A 77 -0.16 26.48 -6.71
C HIS A 77 0.91 27.57 -6.88
N VAL A 78 0.70 28.73 -6.27
CA VAL A 78 1.57 29.91 -6.42
C VAL A 78 2.90 29.70 -5.67
N ASP A 79 4.02 29.85 -6.38
CA ASP A 79 5.37 29.72 -5.79
C ASP A 79 5.58 28.36 -5.08
N ASP A 80 5.10 27.24 -5.59
CA ASP A 80 5.30 25.89 -5.03
C ASP A 80 6.72 25.34 -5.28
N VAL A 81 7.70 26.22 -5.07
CA VAL A 81 9.11 25.99 -5.40
C VAL A 81 9.71 24.76 -4.72
N HIS A 82 9.29 24.47 -3.49
CA HIS A 82 9.84 23.37 -2.67
C HIS A 82 8.79 22.39 -2.14
N GLY A 83 7.64 22.34 -2.78
CA GLY A 83 6.48 21.58 -2.34
C GLY A 83 5.31 22.47 -1.96
N TRP A 84 4.26 21.89 -1.36
CA TRP A 84 2.99 22.57 -1.11
C TRP A 84 2.34 22.11 0.20
N ASP A 85 1.67 23.03 0.89
CA ASP A 85 0.76 22.72 1.97
C ASP A 85 -0.67 22.60 1.42
N VAL A 86 -1.13 21.35 1.28
CA VAL A 86 -2.49 21.07 0.77
C VAL A 86 -3.58 21.31 1.81
N SER A 87 -3.21 21.49 3.09
CA SER A 87 -4.17 21.74 4.17
C SER A 87 -4.51 23.22 4.35
N ASP A 88 -3.53 24.08 4.21
CA ASP A 88 -3.69 25.53 4.39
C ASP A 88 -3.65 26.27 3.03
N ASP A 89 -3.44 25.54 1.91
CA ASP A 89 -3.43 26.00 0.52
C ASP A 89 -2.40 27.12 0.28
N ASP A 90 -1.15 26.85 0.74
CA ASP A 90 -0.03 27.75 0.57
C ASP A 90 1.31 27.01 0.37
N ASN A 91 2.41 27.76 0.19
CA ASN A 91 3.74 27.21 -0.03
C ASN A 91 4.58 27.07 1.25
N ASP A 92 3.99 27.26 2.45
CA ASP A 92 4.71 27.11 3.72
C ASP A 92 4.59 25.67 4.26
N ILE A 93 5.53 24.84 3.84
CA ILE A 93 5.61 23.44 4.27
C ILE A 93 6.31 23.24 5.63
N ARG A 94 6.72 24.33 6.30
CA ARG A 94 7.47 24.28 7.56
C ARG A 94 6.55 23.97 8.75
N PRO A 95 7.11 23.39 9.83
CA PRO A 95 6.39 23.27 11.07
C PRO A 95 6.17 24.63 11.72
N PRO A 96 5.00 24.89 12.36
CA PRO A 96 4.81 26.08 13.18
C PRO A 96 5.84 26.16 14.32
N GLU A 97 6.48 27.30 14.49
CA GLU A 97 7.60 27.48 15.45
C GLU A 97 7.22 27.23 16.91
N ASP A 98 5.96 27.38 17.27
CA ASP A 98 5.43 27.15 18.63
C ASP A 98 4.90 25.72 18.84
N ARG A 99 4.98 24.84 17.80
CA ARG A 99 4.42 23.49 17.79
C ARG A 99 5.36 22.44 17.22
N LEU A 100 6.65 22.65 17.26
CA LEU A 100 7.66 21.80 16.63
C LEU A 100 7.54 20.32 17.02
N ASP A 101 7.21 20.02 18.30
CA ASP A 101 7.04 18.64 18.76
C ASP A 101 5.83 17.93 18.11
N ALA A 102 4.80 18.67 17.72
CA ALA A 102 3.60 18.15 17.11
C ALA A 102 3.72 17.98 15.57
N PHE A 103 4.72 18.64 14.97
CA PHE A 103 4.96 18.71 13.53
C PHE A 103 6.39 18.23 13.18
N SER A 104 6.84 17.15 13.79
CA SER A 104 8.20 16.61 13.59
C SER A 104 8.22 15.34 12.74
N HIS A 105 7.05 14.73 12.52
CA HIS A 105 6.95 13.40 11.93
C HIS A 105 7.44 13.37 10.47
N GLY A 106 6.99 14.28 9.61
CA GLY A 106 7.44 14.36 8.21
C GLY A 106 8.93 14.64 8.06
N THR A 107 9.50 15.48 8.96
CA THR A 107 10.96 15.69 9.03
C THR A 107 11.69 14.40 9.33
N HIS A 108 11.17 13.59 10.28
CA HIS A 108 11.75 12.31 10.67
C HIS A 108 11.70 11.30 9.52
N ILE A 109 10.56 11.17 8.84
CA ILE A 109 10.37 10.31 7.66
C ILE A 109 11.35 10.70 6.53
N ALA A 110 11.47 11.99 6.22
CA ALA A 110 12.42 12.49 5.22
C ALA A 110 13.87 12.18 5.58
N GLY A 111 14.23 12.35 6.85
CA GLY A 111 15.57 12.00 7.37
C GLY A 111 15.92 10.52 7.17
N ILE A 112 14.99 9.58 7.35
CA ILE A 112 15.21 8.15 7.10
C ILE A 112 15.56 7.90 5.63
N VAL A 113 14.78 8.47 4.71
CA VAL A 113 14.98 8.30 3.26
C VAL A 113 16.35 8.86 2.83
N THR A 114 16.71 10.06 3.31
CA THR A 114 18.00 10.69 2.97
C THR A 114 19.19 9.98 3.59
N GLN A 115 19.07 9.46 4.83
CA GLN A 115 20.10 8.62 5.47
C GLN A 115 20.36 7.34 4.67
N LEU A 116 19.31 6.66 4.20
CA LEU A 116 19.45 5.49 3.34
C LEU A 116 20.14 5.85 2.01
N ALA A 117 19.74 6.95 1.38
CA ALA A 117 20.34 7.43 0.13
C ALA A 117 21.84 7.75 0.32
N ARG A 118 22.22 8.47 1.40
CA ARG A 118 23.62 8.76 1.74
C ARG A 118 24.41 7.47 2.00
N ARG A 119 23.82 6.50 2.70
CA ARG A 119 24.45 5.19 2.90
C ARG A 119 24.71 4.48 1.58
N ALA A 120 23.74 4.47 0.67
CA ALA A 120 23.83 3.77 -0.60
C ALA A 120 24.80 4.45 -1.57
N TRP A 121 24.73 5.77 -1.73
CA TRP A 121 25.39 6.53 -2.79
C TRP A 121 26.46 7.53 -2.31
N GLY A 122 26.65 7.68 -0.99
CA GLY A 122 27.62 8.62 -0.44
C GLY A 122 27.36 10.06 -0.89
N GLU A 123 28.40 10.72 -1.37
CA GLU A 123 28.35 12.12 -1.85
C GLU A 123 27.47 12.30 -3.10
N ALA A 124 27.19 11.25 -3.84
CA ALA A 124 26.30 11.31 -5.01
C ALA A 124 24.80 11.32 -4.64
N ALA A 125 24.45 11.03 -3.39
CA ALA A 125 23.05 10.90 -2.97
C ALA A 125 22.18 12.12 -3.30
N PRO A 126 22.59 13.38 -3.02
CA PRO A 126 21.77 14.53 -3.36
C PRO A 126 21.58 14.75 -4.87
N SER A 127 22.44 14.22 -5.72
CA SER A 127 22.25 14.28 -7.17
C SER A 127 21.37 13.13 -7.70
N ALA A 128 21.19 12.07 -6.93
CA ALA A 128 20.46 10.87 -7.32
C ALA A 128 19.02 10.83 -6.78
N LEU A 129 18.71 11.59 -5.72
CA LEU A 129 17.40 11.60 -5.07
C LEU A 129 17.01 13.02 -4.65
N ARG A 130 15.72 13.32 -4.77
CA ARG A 130 15.08 14.51 -4.23
C ARG A 130 13.89 14.12 -3.35
N ILE A 131 13.73 14.85 -2.26
CA ILE A 131 12.53 14.80 -1.41
C ILE A 131 11.59 15.90 -1.86
N LEU A 132 10.38 15.55 -2.26
CA LEU A 132 9.27 16.47 -2.50
C LEU A 132 8.41 16.52 -1.23
N PRO A 133 8.54 17.54 -0.38
CA PRO A 133 7.72 17.69 0.82
C PRO A 133 6.30 18.09 0.44
N VAL A 134 5.32 17.37 0.97
CA VAL A 134 3.89 17.72 0.82
C VAL A 134 3.27 17.74 2.20
N LYS A 135 3.00 18.96 2.70
CA LYS A 135 2.38 19.14 4.00
C LYS A 135 0.87 18.94 3.88
N ALA A 136 0.32 18.07 4.74
CA ALA A 136 -1.07 17.65 4.71
C ALA A 136 -1.73 17.68 6.10
N MET A 137 -1.20 18.54 6.98
CA MET A 137 -1.75 18.84 8.29
C MET A 137 -1.76 20.36 8.51
N SER A 138 -2.94 20.92 8.80
CA SER A 138 -3.09 22.36 9.01
C SER A 138 -2.31 22.83 10.24
N ASP A 139 -1.71 24.02 10.15
CA ASP A 139 -1.01 24.70 11.24
C ASP A 139 -1.88 24.89 12.49
N THR A 140 -3.19 24.99 12.29
CA THR A 140 -4.17 25.18 13.36
C THR A 140 -4.83 23.89 13.84
N ALA A 141 -4.38 22.71 13.36
CA ALA A 141 -4.98 21.43 13.74
C ALA A 141 -4.91 21.21 15.28
N ASP A 142 -6.03 20.89 15.90
CA ASP A 142 -6.11 20.63 17.34
C ASP A 142 -5.35 19.34 17.76
N ARG A 143 -5.18 18.41 16.84
CA ARG A 143 -4.49 17.12 17.05
C ARG A 143 -3.55 16.85 15.90
N PRO A 144 -2.38 16.23 16.17
CA PRO A 144 -1.43 15.84 15.12
C PRO A 144 -2.03 14.68 14.31
N TYR A 145 -2.71 15.00 13.23
CA TYR A 145 -3.36 14.03 12.35
C TYR A 145 -3.43 14.57 10.91
N VAL A 146 -2.87 13.81 9.97
CA VAL A 146 -2.91 14.12 8.55
C VAL A 146 -4.31 13.87 8.01
N ARG A 147 -5.05 14.92 7.67
CA ARG A 147 -6.42 14.84 7.15
C ARG A 147 -6.48 14.92 5.63
N GLU A 148 -5.65 15.77 5.05
CA GLU A 148 -5.64 16.06 3.62
C GLU A 148 -4.64 15.19 2.85
N GLY A 149 -4.33 14.01 3.39
CA GLY A 149 -3.30 13.12 2.83
C GLY A 149 -3.58 12.70 1.38
N ILE A 150 -4.83 12.44 1.01
CA ILE A 150 -5.19 12.07 -0.37
C ILE A 150 -5.04 13.27 -1.32
N ALA A 151 -5.36 14.49 -0.87
CA ALA A 151 -5.06 15.70 -1.63
C ALA A 151 -3.55 15.86 -1.84
N GLY A 152 -2.75 15.54 -0.81
CA GLY A 152 -1.29 15.51 -0.90
C GLY A 152 -0.78 14.48 -1.92
N ILE A 153 -1.36 13.28 -1.98
CA ILE A 153 -1.03 12.30 -3.02
C ILE A 153 -1.34 12.88 -4.41
N ARG A 154 -2.50 13.52 -4.58
CA ARG A 154 -2.87 14.16 -5.86
C ARG A 154 -1.86 15.22 -6.30
N TYR A 155 -1.43 16.08 -5.37
CA TYR A 155 -0.38 17.05 -5.64
C TYR A 155 0.95 16.38 -6.02
N ALA A 156 1.41 15.38 -5.27
CA ALA A 156 2.63 14.65 -5.55
C ALA A 156 2.64 14.01 -6.95
N LEU A 157 1.48 13.46 -7.38
CA LEU A 157 1.31 12.92 -8.74
C LEU A 157 1.42 14.01 -9.81
N ALA A 158 0.88 15.20 -9.56
CA ALA A 158 0.95 16.33 -10.50
C ALA A 158 2.37 16.91 -10.57
N ALA A 159 3.07 17.00 -9.44
CA ALA A 159 4.45 17.48 -9.34
C ALA A 159 5.50 16.49 -9.88
N GLY A 160 5.09 15.28 -10.30
CA GLY A 160 5.95 14.31 -10.96
C GLY A 160 6.82 13.50 -10.02
N ALA A 161 6.30 13.13 -8.86
CA ALA A 161 6.93 12.14 -7.97
C ALA A 161 7.11 10.80 -8.68
N ASP A 162 8.21 10.11 -8.39
CA ASP A 162 8.45 8.73 -8.85
C ASP A 162 8.03 7.71 -7.78
N ILE A 163 8.15 8.07 -6.50
CA ILE A 163 7.70 7.27 -5.34
C ILE A 163 6.94 8.21 -4.39
N ILE A 164 5.88 7.73 -3.75
CA ILE A 164 5.13 8.48 -2.73
C ILE A 164 5.14 7.69 -1.41
N VAL A 165 5.59 8.32 -0.33
CA VAL A 165 5.56 7.74 1.02
C VAL A 165 4.44 8.39 1.82
N THR A 166 3.57 7.54 2.39
CA THR A 166 2.44 7.94 3.23
C THR A 166 2.54 7.24 4.59
N ALA A 167 2.95 7.97 5.60
CA ALA A 167 3.18 7.43 6.94
C ALA A 167 1.99 7.64 7.90
N TRP A 168 0.79 7.72 7.35
CA TRP A 168 -0.50 7.95 8.01
C TRP A 168 -1.55 6.97 7.46
N GLY A 169 -2.72 6.95 8.11
CA GLY A 169 -3.84 6.14 7.66
C GLY A 169 -5.19 6.77 8.01
N VAL A 170 -6.18 6.54 7.15
CA VAL A 170 -7.58 6.89 7.33
C VAL A 170 -8.45 5.64 7.23
N ASN A 171 -9.59 5.66 7.93
CA ASN A 171 -10.48 4.50 7.92
C ASN A 171 -11.39 4.47 6.69
N GLU A 172 -11.50 5.58 5.98
CA GLU A 172 -12.46 5.75 4.88
C GLU A 172 -11.80 6.54 3.74
N VAL A 173 -12.01 6.09 2.52
CA VAL A 173 -11.71 6.84 1.30
C VAL A 173 -12.91 6.81 0.37
N SER A 174 -13.18 7.92 -0.30
CA SER A 174 -14.23 8.02 -1.31
C SER A 174 -13.81 7.27 -2.60
N ARG A 175 -14.76 7.06 -3.50
CA ARG A 175 -14.46 6.50 -4.83
C ARG A 175 -13.50 7.37 -5.64
N GLU A 176 -13.58 8.68 -5.49
CA GLU A 176 -12.67 9.59 -6.18
C GLU A 176 -11.26 9.43 -5.64
N GLU A 177 -11.11 9.36 -4.32
CA GLU A 177 -9.83 9.13 -3.66
C GLU A 177 -9.23 7.76 -4.00
N THR A 178 -10.05 6.70 -4.06
CA THR A 178 -9.61 5.38 -4.56
C THR A 178 -9.06 5.45 -5.98
N ARG A 179 -9.67 6.26 -6.85
CA ARG A 179 -9.17 6.47 -8.23
C ARG A 179 -7.81 7.16 -8.26
N ILE A 180 -7.52 8.04 -7.30
CA ILE A 180 -6.21 8.69 -7.20
C ILE A 180 -5.12 7.65 -6.90
N LEU A 181 -5.40 6.70 -5.98
CA LEU A 181 -4.46 5.62 -5.68
C LEU A 181 -4.22 4.72 -6.90
N GLN A 182 -5.28 4.39 -7.65
CA GLN A 182 -5.15 3.61 -8.89
C GLN A 182 -4.42 4.39 -10.00
N ASP A 183 -4.62 5.71 -10.09
CA ASP A 183 -3.96 6.56 -11.07
C ASP A 183 -2.44 6.61 -10.84
N ALA A 184 -1.98 6.56 -9.59
CA ALA A 184 -0.57 6.45 -9.25
C ALA A 184 0.05 5.19 -9.90
N GLU A 185 -0.55 4.03 -9.70
CA GLU A 185 -0.10 2.77 -10.30
C GLU A 185 -0.09 2.83 -11.83
N ASN A 186 -1.17 3.36 -12.44
CA ASN A 186 -1.30 3.50 -13.89
C ASN A 186 -0.21 4.42 -14.49
N ARG A 187 0.28 5.38 -13.71
CA ARG A 187 1.41 6.26 -14.09
C ARG A 187 2.77 5.65 -13.79
N GLY A 188 2.83 4.46 -13.20
CA GLY A 188 4.06 3.80 -12.81
C GLY A 188 4.67 4.31 -11.50
N ILE A 189 3.89 5.03 -10.68
CA ILE A 189 4.30 5.64 -9.41
C ILE A 189 3.88 4.73 -8.26
N LEU A 190 4.85 4.28 -7.45
CA LEU A 190 4.59 3.42 -6.30
C LEU A 190 4.26 4.27 -5.06
N ILE A 191 3.09 4.02 -4.47
CA ILE A 191 2.75 4.51 -3.15
C ILE A 191 3.18 3.48 -2.11
N VAL A 192 3.91 3.90 -1.09
CA VAL A 192 4.36 3.09 0.04
C VAL A 192 3.70 3.61 1.31
N ALA A 193 2.95 2.78 2.01
CA ALA A 193 2.12 3.22 3.12
C ALA A 193 2.37 2.44 4.41
N ALA A 194 2.24 3.12 5.55
CA ALA A 194 2.27 2.52 6.87
C ALA A 194 1.02 1.66 7.11
N ALA A 195 1.20 0.41 7.54
CA ALA A 195 0.08 -0.51 7.81
C ALA A 195 -0.82 -0.07 8.99
N GLY A 196 -0.31 0.78 9.89
CA GLY A 196 -1.02 1.28 11.07
C GLY A 196 -0.38 0.82 12.39
N ASN A 197 -0.71 1.55 13.46
CA ASN A 197 -0.11 1.36 14.79
C ASN A 197 -1.15 0.94 15.86
N VAL A 198 -2.14 0.18 15.43
CA VAL A 198 -3.07 -0.51 16.32
C VAL A 198 -2.90 -2.01 16.11
N ASN A 199 -2.58 -2.76 17.16
CA ASN A 199 -2.31 -4.20 17.08
C ASN A 199 -3.59 -4.99 16.72
N GLN A 200 -3.99 -4.88 15.48
CA GLN A 200 -5.20 -5.53 14.96
C GLN A 200 -5.03 -5.89 13.48
N GLU A 201 -5.87 -6.81 13.03
CA GLU A 201 -5.95 -7.26 11.65
C GLU A 201 -6.93 -6.39 10.87
N LEU A 202 -6.62 -5.09 10.77
CA LEU A 202 -7.46 -4.11 10.12
C LEU A 202 -6.58 -3.16 9.31
N GLY A 203 -6.82 -3.12 8.00
CA GLY A 203 -6.12 -2.21 7.10
C GLY A 203 -6.74 -0.81 7.11
N GLN A 204 -5.90 0.21 7.21
CA GLN A 204 -6.26 1.60 6.98
C GLN A 204 -5.84 2.02 5.57
N TYR A 205 -6.58 2.94 4.95
CA TYR A 205 -6.17 3.52 3.68
C TYR A 205 -5.10 4.61 3.91
N PRO A 206 -4.11 4.74 2.99
CA PRO A 206 -4.04 4.07 1.70
C PRO A 206 -3.47 2.65 1.74
N ALA A 207 -2.89 2.17 2.87
CA ALA A 207 -2.21 0.87 2.94
C ALA A 207 -3.09 -0.33 2.55
N ALA A 208 -4.39 -0.30 2.85
CA ALA A 208 -5.32 -1.37 2.48
C ALA A 208 -5.69 -1.40 0.99
N HIS A 209 -5.22 -0.43 0.19
CA HIS A 209 -5.49 -0.42 -1.24
C HIS A 209 -4.49 -1.30 -1.99
N ARG A 210 -4.97 -2.16 -2.89
CA ARG A 210 -4.17 -3.17 -3.61
C ARG A 210 -2.98 -2.61 -4.43
N SER A 211 -3.06 -1.35 -4.89
CA SER A 211 -1.98 -0.69 -5.65
C SER A 211 -0.97 0.02 -4.76
N VAL A 212 -1.06 -0.16 -3.46
CA VAL A 212 -0.20 0.48 -2.46
C VAL A 212 0.63 -0.58 -1.75
N LEU A 213 1.92 -0.36 -1.62
CA LEU A 213 2.80 -1.24 -0.84
C LEU A 213 2.59 -0.98 0.65
N ALA A 214 1.86 -1.86 1.31
CA ALA A 214 1.58 -1.79 2.75
C ALA A 214 2.74 -2.35 3.59
N VAL A 215 3.27 -1.55 4.51
CA VAL A 215 4.46 -1.90 5.28
C VAL A 215 4.16 -2.00 6.77
N THR A 216 4.39 -3.18 7.36
CA THR A 216 4.35 -3.38 8.82
C THR A 216 5.74 -3.29 9.44
N ALA A 217 5.81 -3.19 10.78
CA ALA A 217 7.04 -2.88 11.49
C ALA A 217 7.62 -4.06 12.27
N LEU A 218 8.93 -4.27 12.15
CA LEU A 218 9.72 -5.25 12.90
C LEU A 218 10.59 -4.58 13.95
N GLY A 219 10.75 -5.26 15.08
CA GLY A 219 11.71 -4.95 16.12
C GLY A 219 13.11 -5.51 15.83
N ARG A 220 14.05 -5.22 16.72
CA ARG A 220 15.44 -5.71 16.65
C ARG A 220 15.56 -7.23 16.70
N ASP A 221 14.56 -7.91 17.26
CA ASP A 221 14.49 -9.36 17.35
C ASP A 221 13.88 -10.03 16.10
N GLY A 222 13.59 -9.24 15.07
CA GLY A 222 12.97 -9.70 13.82
C GLY A 222 11.50 -10.08 13.96
N ARG A 223 10.84 -9.72 15.07
CA ARG A 223 9.41 -9.93 15.29
C ARG A 223 8.64 -8.65 15.04
N LYS A 224 7.37 -8.80 14.72
CA LYS A 224 6.45 -7.66 14.63
C LYS A 224 6.44 -6.88 15.96
N ILE A 225 6.60 -5.54 15.92
CA ILE A 225 6.45 -4.73 17.14
C ILE A 225 5.02 -4.82 17.66
N GLU A 226 4.84 -4.69 18.97
CA GLU A 226 3.56 -4.94 19.63
C GLU A 226 2.41 -4.18 18.96
N LYS A 227 2.56 -2.87 18.76
CA LYS A 227 1.50 -2.00 18.23
C LYS A 227 1.29 -2.08 16.73
N ALA A 228 2.20 -2.65 15.94
CA ALA A 228 2.03 -2.66 14.48
C ALA A 228 0.81 -3.47 14.05
N ALA A 229 0.05 -2.94 13.11
CA ALA A 229 -1.01 -3.65 12.43
C ALA A 229 -0.47 -4.79 11.57
N TYR A 230 -1.30 -5.78 11.33
CA TYR A 230 -0.98 -6.98 10.56
C TYR A 230 -2.22 -7.45 9.80
N GLY A 231 -2.06 -8.30 8.82
CA GLY A 231 -3.18 -8.85 8.04
C GLY A 231 -2.74 -9.20 6.63
N GLN A 232 -3.67 -9.72 5.84
CA GLN A 232 -3.38 -10.07 4.45
C GLN A 232 -3.13 -8.85 3.55
N PHE A 233 -3.62 -7.68 3.95
CA PHE A 233 -3.34 -6.41 3.26
C PHE A 233 -1.87 -5.96 3.37
N VAL A 234 -1.10 -6.53 4.30
CA VAL A 234 0.32 -6.20 4.48
C VAL A 234 1.15 -6.88 3.38
N ASP A 235 1.96 -6.10 2.68
CA ASP A 235 2.80 -6.58 1.59
C ASP A 235 4.20 -6.98 2.02
N ILE A 236 4.79 -6.23 2.98
CA ILE A 236 6.16 -6.45 3.43
C ILE A 236 6.34 -5.94 4.87
N ALA A 237 7.32 -6.49 5.57
CA ALA A 237 7.72 -6.03 6.89
C ALA A 237 9.11 -5.38 6.85
N ALA A 238 9.30 -4.26 7.55
CA ALA A 238 10.59 -3.57 7.61
C ALA A 238 10.94 -3.15 9.04
N PRO A 239 12.21 -2.82 9.36
CA PRO A 239 12.56 -2.30 10.67
C PRO A 239 11.72 -1.08 11.05
N GLY A 240 11.18 -1.04 12.26
CA GLY A 240 10.32 0.05 12.72
C GLY A 240 10.40 0.34 14.22
N ALA A 241 11.37 -0.25 14.92
CA ALA A 241 11.63 0.02 16.35
C ALA A 241 12.94 0.78 16.52
N ASP A 242 13.02 1.65 17.52
CA ASP A 242 14.23 2.42 17.86
C ASP A 242 14.87 3.14 16.66
N ILE A 243 14.07 3.74 15.81
CA ILE A 243 14.51 4.41 14.59
C ILE A 243 14.98 5.84 14.94
N ILE A 244 16.25 6.11 14.70
CA ILE A 244 16.86 7.42 14.94
C ILE A 244 16.87 8.20 13.63
N SER A 245 16.23 9.37 13.61
CA SER A 245 16.23 10.27 12.45
C SER A 245 16.06 11.73 12.86
N ALA A 246 16.05 12.61 11.85
CA ALA A 246 15.92 14.05 11.99
C ALA A 246 14.68 14.45 12.82
N SER A 247 14.82 15.49 13.64
CA SER A 247 13.72 16.10 14.39
C SER A 247 13.54 17.55 13.98
N ALA A 248 12.29 18.00 13.92
CA ALA A 248 11.97 19.38 13.58
C ALA A 248 12.36 20.41 14.66
N VAL A 249 12.79 19.97 15.83
CA VAL A 249 13.14 20.84 16.95
C VAL A 249 14.33 21.77 16.63
N SER A 250 15.30 21.30 15.84
CA SER A 250 16.40 22.13 15.35
C SER A 250 17.06 21.50 14.13
N ASP A 251 17.91 22.28 13.42
CA ASP A 251 18.58 21.83 12.19
C ASP A 251 19.54 20.66 12.38
N ASN A 252 19.84 20.29 13.60
CA ASN A 252 20.74 19.17 13.95
C ASN A 252 20.21 18.28 15.08
N ALA A 253 18.92 18.40 15.40
CA ALA A 253 18.28 17.55 16.38
C ALA A 253 17.89 16.20 15.81
N TYR A 254 18.00 15.16 16.63
CA TYR A 254 17.55 13.81 16.31
C TYR A 254 16.63 13.28 17.38
N GLU A 255 15.72 12.44 17.01
CA GLU A 255 14.84 11.72 17.94
C GLU A 255 14.74 10.24 17.60
N THR A 256 14.33 9.44 18.58
CA THR A 256 14.20 7.98 18.43
C THR A 256 12.73 7.62 18.54
N LEU A 257 12.19 7.06 17.49
CA LEU A 257 10.77 6.75 17.39
C LEU A 257 10.55 5.30 16.93
N GLU A 258 9.32 4.80 17.09
CA GLU A 258 8.94 3.46 16.61
C GLU A 258 7.53 3.47 15.99
N GLY A 259 7.31 2.64 14.99
CA GLY A 259 6.03 2.48 14.31
C GLY A 259 6.15 2.03 12.87
N THR A 260 5.01 1.72 12.27
CA THR A 260 4.91 1.36 10.85
C THR A 260 5.24 2.52 9.92
N SER A 261 5.11 3.76 10.38
CA SER A 261 5.52 4.97 9.66
C SER A 261 6.99 4.93 9.24
N TYR A 262 7.86 4.54 10.17
CA TYR A 262 9.32 4.49 9.95
C TYR A 262 9.71 3.29 9.10
N ALA A 263 8.99 2.17 9.25
CA ALA A 263 9.12 1.02 8.37
C ALA A 263 8.74 1.37 6.91
N ALA A 264 7.65 2.14 6.72
CA ALA A 264 7.24 2.63 5.40
C ALA A 264 8.27 3.60 4.80
N ALA A 265 8.88 4.48 5.61
CA ALA A 265 9.95 5.36 5.15
C ALA A 265 11.18 4.57 4.64
N ILE A 266 11.59 3.51 5.36
CA ILE A 266 12.70 2.63 4.94
C ILE A 266 12.34 1.90 3.64
N ALA A 267 11.12 1.39 3.52
CA ALA A 267 10.65 0.72 2.31
C ALA A 267 10.51 1.70 1.11
N GLY A 268 10.05 2.93 1.36
CA GLY A 268 10.01 4.00 0.35
C GLY A 268 11.39 4.40 -0.16
N GLY A 269 12.35 4.53 0.75
CA GLY A 269 13.75 4.73 0.38
C GLY A 269 14.33 3.55 -0.42
N ALA A 270 13.99 2.31 -0.04
CA ALA A 270 14.37 1.11 -0.80
C ALA A 270 13.76 1.10 -2.21
N ALA A 271 12.49 1.48 -2.34
CA ALA A 271 11.81 1.64 -3.63
C ALA A 271 12.55 2.65 -4.52
N ALA A 272 12.97 3.79 -3.94
CA ALA A 272 13.75 4.79 -4.66
C ALA A 272 15.11 4.26 -5.14
N LEU A 273 15.80 3.44 -4.32
CA LEU A 273 17.05 2.79 -4.74
C LEU A 273 16.83 1.82 -5.90
N VAL A 274 15.76 1.00 -5.86
CA VAL A 274 15.39 0.08 -6.95
C VAL A 274 15.09 0.86 -8.22
N HIS A 275 14.29 1.93 -8.11
CA HIS A 275 13.92 2.78 -9.25
C HIS A 275 15.15 3.47 -9.86
N ALA A 276 16.05 4.02 -9.03
CA ALA A 276 17.29 4.66 -9.51
C ALA A 276 18.20 3.71 -10.29
N GLN A 277 18.24 2.43 -9.92
CA GLN A 277 18.99 1.42 -10.65
C GLN A 277 18.30 0.99 -11.95
N ASN A 278 17.01 1.16 -12.05
CA ASN A 278 16.20 0.72 -13.17
C ASN A 278 15.10 1.76 -13.50
N PRO A 279 15.47 2.91 -14.09
CA PRO A 279 14.56 4.04 -14.30
C PRO A 279 13.35 3.75 -15.21
N GLY A 280 13.36 2.62 -15.91
CA GLY A 280 12.25 2.17 -16.74
C GLY A 280 11.26 1.24 -16.02
N TYR A 281 11.47 0.96 -14.72
CA TYR A 281 10.54 0.09 -13.99
C TYR A 281 9.26 0.84 -13.60
N SER A 282 8.13 0.17 -13.82
CA SER A 282 6.83 0.62 -13.32
C SER A 282 6.72 0.39 -11.80
N ALA A 283 5.73 1.02 -11.16
CA ALA A 283 5.39 0.80 -9.77
C ALA A 283 5.31 -0.69 -9.41
N VAL A 284 4.63 -1.46 -10.25
CA VAL A 284 4.44 -2.91 -10.09
C VAL A 284 5.75 -3.68 -10.15
N GLN A 285 6.69 -3.28 -11.00
CA GLN A 285 8.00 -3.91 -11.09
C GLN A 285 8.88 -3.60 -9.89
N ILE A 286 8.81 -2.37 -9.35
CA ILE A 286 9.50 -1.98 -8.12
C ILE A 286 8.93 -2.77 -6.94
N ASP A 287 7.60 -2.81 -6.80
CA ASP A 287 6.88 -3.60 -5.80
C ASP A 287 7.29 -5.08 -5.84
N ALA A 288 7.29 -5.68 -7.04
CA ALA A 288 7.72 -7.06 -7.25
C ALA A 288 9.18 -7.30 -6.81
N CYS A 289 10.09 -6.38 -7.08
CA CYS A 289 11.48 -6.48 -6.62
C CYS A 289 11.58 -6.45 -5.09
N LEU A 290 10.84 -5.57 -4.42
CA LEU A 290 10.83 -5.48 -2.96
C LEU A 290 10.28 -6.75 -2.32
N LYS A 291 9.12 -7.22 -2.77
CA LYS A 291 8.44 -8.41 -2.22
C LYS A 291 9.17 -9.71 -2.55
N SER A 292 9.64 -9.88 -3.79
CA SER A 292 10.34 -11.10 -4.21
C SER A 292 11.72 -11.29 -3.56
N SER A 293 12.32 -10.21 -3.10
CA SER A 293 13.63 -10.23 -2.45
C SER A 293 13.55 -10.29 -0.93
N ALA A 294 12.34 -10.28 -0.36
CA ALA A 294 12.16 -10.27 1.08
C ALA A 294 12.68 -11.55 1.75
N ASP A 295 13.34 -11.40 2.89
CA ASP A 295 13.84 -12.49 3.69
C ASP A 295 12.72 -13.17 4.48
N PHE A 296 12.80 -14.48 4.64
CA PHE A 296 11.81 -15.24 5.40
C PHE A 296 11.82 -14.84 6.89
N LEU A 297 10.63 -14.60 7.46
CA LEU A 297 10.45 -14.25 8.87
C LEU A 297 10.54 -15.50 9.76
N GLN A 298 11.75 -15.86 10.18
CA GLN A 298 12.02 -17.07 10.97
C GLN A 298 11.34 -17.07 12.35
N HIS A 299 11.05 -15.91 12.90
CA HIS A 299 10.52 -15.74 14.27
C HIS A 299 9.06 -15.30 14.32
N ALA A 300 8.37 -15.30 13.17
CA ALA A 300 6.94 -14.96 13.14
C ALA A 300 6.13 -16.07 13.86
N PRO A 301 5.25 -15.70 14.80
CA PRO A 301 4.30 -16.64 15.38
C PRO A 301 3.42 -17.27 14.31
N VAL A 302 2.98 -18.53 14.54
CA VAL A 302 2.13 -19.26 13.58
C VAL A 302 0.83 -18.53 13.28
N GLU A 303 0.29 -17.82 14.27
CA GLU A 303 -0.94 -17.01 14.18
C GLU A 303 -0.81 -15.82 13.23
N LEU A 304 0.42 -15.38 12.96
CA LEU A 304 0.75 -14.31 12.03
C LEU A 304 1.25 -14.83 10.67
N SER A 305 1.18 -16.14 10.44
CA SER A 305 1.58 -16.73 9.15
C SER A 305 0.72 -16.17 8.02
N GLY A 306 1.37 -15.58 7.00
CA GLY A 306 0.69 -14.95 5.85
C GLY A 306 0.11 -13.57 6.13
N LYS A 307 0.32 -13.00 7.35
CA LYS A 307 -0.24 -11.70 7.77
C LYS A 307 0.83 -10.61 7.95
N LEU A 308 2.07 -10.90 7.62
CA LEU A 308 3.19 -9.98 7.67
C LEU A 308 3.84 -9.75 6.29
N GLY A 309 3.06 -10.01 5.24
CA GLY A 309 3.50 -9.84 3.86
C GLY A 309 4.50 -10.90 3.39
N ALA A 310 5.27 -10.56 2.36
CA ALA A 310 6.24 -11.44 1.71
C ALA A 310 7.43 -11.81 2.62
N GLY A 311 7.70 -11.01 3.66
CA GLY A 311 8.81 -11.24 4.56
C GLY A 311 9.46 -9.94 5.05
N ALA A 312 10.68 -10.04 5.60
CA ALA A 312 11.48 -8.89 6.00
C ALA A 312 12.15 -8.24 4.77
N LEU A 313 12.06 -6.93 4.68
CA LEU A 313 12.67 -6.15 3.60
C LEU A 313 14.18 -6.41 3.52
N ASN A 314 14.67 -6.79 2.34
CA ASN A 314 16.07 -6.97 2.01
C ASN A 314 16.45 -6.03 0.87
N ILE A 315 16.99 -4.86 1.22
CA ILE A 315 17.23 -3.77 0.26
C ILE A 315 18.30 -4.17 -0.77
N ARG A 316 19.37 -4.86 -0.35
CA ARG A 316 20.41 -5.30 -1.28
C ARG A 316 19.85 -6.24 -2.35
N ALA A 317 19.08 -7.25 -1.91
CA ALA A 317 18.49 -8.20 -2.83
C ALA A 317 17.44 -7.55 -3.76
N ALA A 318 16.70 -6.56 -3.26
CA ALA A 318 15.75 -5.80 -4.07
C ALA A 318 16.43 -4.93 -5.14
N VAL A 319 17.52 -4.25 -4.78
CA VAL A 319 18.34 -3.47 -5.74
C VAL A 319 18.99 -4.37 -6.79
N ASP A 320 19.47 -5.54 -6.37
CA ASP A 320 20.08 -6.53 -7.26
C ASP A 320 19.03 -7.41 -7.98
N CYS A 321 17.76 -7.06 -7.89
CA CYS A 321 16.62 -7.83 -8.38
C CYS A 321 16.87 -8.46 -9.77
N ALA A 322 17.24 -9.74 -9.76
CA ALA A 322 17.64 -10.49 -10.95
C ALA A 322 16.47 -10.93 -11.82
N LEU A 323 15.24 -10.86 -11.29
CA LEU A 323 14.03 -11.31 -11.99
C LEU A 323 13.79 -10.53 -13.29
N LEU A 324 14.27 -9.29 -13.35
CA LEU A 324 14.08 -8.39 -14.48
C LEU A 324 15.33 -8.22 -15.36
N ARG A 325 16.48 -8.80 -14.92
CA ARG A 325 17.76 -8.71 -15.66
C ARG A 325 18.10 -9.93 -16.51
N GLN A 326 17.22 -10.96 -16.56
CA GLN A 326 17.50 -12.12 -17.39
C GLN A 326 17.13 -11.82 -18.85
N PRO A 327 18.12 -11.60 -19.76
CA PRO A 327 17.84 -11.52 -21.18
C PRO A 327 17.37 -12.91 -21.63
N GLY A 328 16.17 -13.02 -22.16
CA GLY A 328 15.70 -14.21 -22.84
C GLY A 328 14.47 -14.92 -22.26
N ARG A 329 13.85 -14.46 -21.17
CA ARG A 329 12.50 -14.89 -20.83
C ARG A 329 11.49 -13.98 -21.51
N PRO A 330 10.72 -14.46 -22.47
CA PRO A 330 9.58 -13.71 -22.97
C PRO A 330 8.51 -13.69 -21.86
N THR A 331 8.48 -12.63 -21.08
CA THR A 331 7.27 -12.24 -20.36
C THR A 331 6.32 -11.73 -21.43
N HIS A 332 5.40 -12.57 -21.88
CA HIS A 332 4.34 -12.12 -22.76
C HIS A 332 3.35 -11.32 -21.90
N SER A 333 3.49 -10.00 -21.90
CA SER A 333 2.46 -9.13 -21.34
C SER A 333 1.34 -8.97 -22.36
N LEU A 334 0.13 -9.36 -22.00
CA LEU A 334 -1.06 -9.27 -22.85
C LEU A 334 -2.01 -8.24 -22.24
N ASN A 335 -2.29 -7.18 -22.99
CA ASN A 335 -3.11 -6.05 -22.54
C ASN A 335 -4.56 -6.12 -23.06
N ALA A 336 -4.91 -7.17 -23.79
CA ALA A 336 -6.27 -7.36 -24.31
C ALA A 336 -7.19 -7.94 -23.22
N THR A 337 -8.49 -7.63 -23.31
CA THR A 337 -9.51 -8.18 -22.39
C THR A 337 -9.88 -9.63 -22.70
N LYS A 338 -9.45 -10.18 -23.78
CA LYS A 338 -9.53 -11.60 -24.13
C LYS A 338 -8.49 -11.97 -25.17
N GLY A 339 -8.08 -13.22 -25.19
CA GLY A 339 -7.08 -13.73 -26.11
C GLY A 339 -6.55 -15.10 -25.74
N TYR A 340 -5.35 -15.37 -26.20
CA TYR A 340 -4.66 -16.63 -25.91
C TYR A 340 -3.30 -16.34 -25.28
N LEU A 341 -3.02 -17.00 -24.16
CA LEU A 341 -1.71 -17.05 -23.54
C LEU A 341 -1.01 -18.33 -23.98
N ASN A 342 0.10 -18.23 -24.71
CA ASN A 342 0.90 -19.34 -25.18
C ASN A 342 2.19 -19.44 -24.34
N LEU A 343 2.26 -20.44 -23.45
CA LEU A 343 3.42 -20.73 -22.62
C LEU A 343 4.31 -21.76 -23.30
N GLN A 344 5.39 -21.31 -23.93
CA GLN A 344 6.37 -22.19 -24.59
C GLN A 344 7.44 -22.63 -23.61
N THR A 345 7.61 -23.93 -23.43
CA THR A 345 8.68 -24.48 -22.58
C THR A 345 9.75 -25.19 -23.42
N GLY A 346 11.01 -25.03 -22.99
CA GLY A 346 12.08 -25.96 -23.34
C GLY A 346 12.07 -27.19 -22.40
N PRO A 347 12.92 -28.22 -22.64
CA PRO A 347 13.03 -29.35 -21.75
C PRO A 347 13.46 -28.92 -20.34
N GLY A 348 12.55 -29.04 -19.34
CA GLY A 348 12.79 -28.60 -17.97
C GLY A 348 12.83 -27.08 -17.75
N GLU A 349 12.66 -26.26 -18.80
CA GLU A 349 12.69 -24.80 -18.68
C GLU A 349 11.29 -24.25 -18.35
N PRO A 350 11.14 -23.41 -17.30
CA PRO A 350 9.87 -22.81 -16.97
C PRO A 350 9.47 -21.74 -18.01
N ALA A 351 8.16 -21.52 -18.16
CA ALA A 351 7.60 -20.43 -18.95
C ALA A 351 6.62 -19.61 -18.10
N GLU A 352 6.56 -18.31 -18.35
CA GLU A 352 5.64 -17.42 -17.65
C GLU A 352 4.93 -16.50 -18.63
N GLY A 353 3.70 -16.12 -18.30
CA GLY A 353 2.93 -15.14 -19.01
C GLY A 353 2.19 -14.24 -18.03
N LEU A 354 2.00 -12.99 -18.43
CA LEU A 354 1.36 -11.96 -17.65
C LEU A 354 0.22 -11.37 -18.45
N ILE A 355 -0.94 -11.22 -17.82
CA ILE A 355 -2.11 -10.59 -18.41
C ILE A 355 -2.42 -9.34 -17.60
N GLU A 356 -2.35 -8.18 -18.27
CA GLU A 356 -2.49 -6.85 -17.67
C GLU A 356 -3.42 -5.99 -18.54
N PRO A 357 -4.71 -6.26 -18.52
CA PRO A 357 -5.65 -5.43 -19.26
C PRO A 357 -5.73 -4.02 -18.65
N ALA A 358 -5.94 -3.01 -19.50
CA ALA A 358 -6.16 -1.65 -19.03
C ALA A 358 -7.59 -1.51 -18.49
N GLY A 359 -7.75 -1.15 -17.22
CA GLY A 359 -9.06 -0.94 -16.59
C GLY A 359 -9.23 -1.66 -15.25
N GLU A 360 -10.46 -1.66 -14.76
CA GLU A 360 -10.84 -2.32 -13.51
C GLU A 360 -11.66 -3.57 -13.84
N PHE A 361 -11.25 -4.70 -13.29
CA PHE A 361 -11.83 -6.00 -13.60
C PHE A 361 -12.06 -6.84 -12.35
N LYS A 362 -13.06 -7.72 -12.39
CA LYS A 362 -13.35 -8.70 -11.34
C LYS A 362 -12.25 -9.75 -11.25
N GLY A 363 -11.72 -10.17 -12.40
CA GLY A 363 -10.70 -11.17 -12.49
C GLY A 363 -10.46 -11.65 -13.91
N ILE A 364 -9.59 -12.63 -14.05
CA ILE A 364 -9.23 -13.23 -15.34
C ILE A 364 -9.53 -14.71 -15.28
N ARG A 365 -10.37 -15.15 -16.20
CA ARG A 365 -10.73 -16.54 -16.38
C ARG A 365 -9.91 -17.16 -17.48
N PHE A 366 -9.50 -18.41 -17.28
CA PHE A 366 -8.71 -19.18 -18.23
C PHE A 366 -9.37 -20.50 -18.55
N TRP A 367 -9.22 -20.94 -19.79
CA TRP A 367 -9.61 -22.26 -20.26
C TRP A 367 -8.42 -22.93 -20.94
N PRO A 368 -7.94 -24.08 -20.46
CA PRO A 368 -6.94 -24.85 -21.18
C PRO A 368 -7.49 -25.31 -22.55
N VAL A 369 -6.72 -25.08 -23.61
CA VAL A 369 -7.10 -25.55 -24.94
C VAL A 369 -6.83 -27.04 -25.04
N PRO A 370 -7.83 -27.88 -25.36
CA PRO A 370 -7.67 -29.33 -25.44
C PRO A 370 -6.63 -29.76 -26.48
N GLY A 371 -5.86 -30.80 -26.16
CA GLY A 371 -4.90 -31.42 -27.07
C GLY A 371 -3.47 -30.91 -26.95
N GLU A 372 -3.25 -29.73 -26.39
CA GLU A 372 -1.90 -29.13 -26.29
C GLU A 372 -1.15 -29.61 -25.02
N ALA A 373 -1.85 -29.90 -23.94
CA ALA A 373 -1.25 -30.28 -22.64
C ALA A 373 -1.11 -31.79 -22.41
N GLU A 374 -1.69 -32.65 -23.23
CA GLU A 374 -1.79 -34.09 -22.97
C GLU A 374 -0.44 -34.85 -22.83
N ALA A 375 0.61 -34.34 -23.47
CA ALA A 375 1.96 -34.91 -23.39
C ALA A 375 2.85 -34.23 -22.36
N MET A 376 2.45 -33.08 -21.80
CA MET A 376 3.26 -32.28 -20.90
C MET A 376 3.09 -32.76 -19.45
N ARG A 377 4.20 -32.83 -18.72
CA ARG A 377 4.20 -33.06 -17.25
C ARG A 377 4.81 -31.86 -16.56
N GLY A 378 4.17 -31.45 -15.47
CA GLY A 378 4.60 -30.26 -14.72
C GLY A 378 3.49 -29.68 -13.88
N THR A 379 3.72 -28.48 -13.40
CA THR A 379 2.77 -27.73 -12.56
C THR A 379 2.49 -26.38 -13.17
N LEU A 380 1.22 -26.04 -13.34
CA LEU A 380 0.73 -24.71 -13.65
C LEU A 380 0.40 -23.99 -12.34
N ARG A 381 0.92 -22.79 -12.15
CA ARG A 381 0.63 -21.93 -11.00
C ARG A 381 0.03 -20.62 -11.46
N LEU A 382 -0.98 -20.18 -10.75
CA LEU A 382 -1.69 -18.91 -10.99
C LEU A 382 -1.42 -17.96 -9.83
N TYR A 383 -1.12 -16.72 -10.14
CA TYR A 383 -0.83 -15.68 -9.17
C TYR A 383 -1.66 -14.43 -9.50
N PRO A 384 -2.20 -13.72 -8.51
CA PRO A 384 -2.77 -12.41 -8.71
C PRO A 384 -1.62 -11.40 -8.91
N GLY A 385 -1.73 -10.54 -9.92
CA GLY A 385 -0.71 -9.52 -10.17
C GLY A 385 0.63 -10.03 -10.68
N HIS A 386 1.67 -9.25 -10.43
CA HIS A 386 2.99 -9.38 -11.03
C HIS A 386 4.04 -10.09 -10.14
N ALA A 387 3.80 -10.21 -8.85
CA ALA A 387 4.82 -10.61 -7.91
C ALA A 387 5.29 -12.05 -8.12
N ALA A 388 6.59 -12.22 -8.22
CA ALA A 388 7.23 -13.52 -8.44
C ALA A 388 7.14 -14.45 -7.23
N ASN A 389 6.96 -13.90 -6.03
CA ASN A 389 6.94 -14.62 -4.76
C ASN A 389 5.57 -14.63 -4.08
N ASP A 390 4.53 -14.08 -4.71
CA ASP A 390 3.18 -14.27 -4.20
C ASP A 390 2.88 -15.77 -4.08
N ARG A 391 2.15 -16.12 -3.05
CA ARG A 391 1.62 -17.50 -2.99
C ARG A 391 0.68 -17.67 -4.17
N PRO A 392 0.83 -18.74 -4.96
CA PRO A 392 -0.11 -19.01 -6.02
C PRO A 392 -1.51 -19.17 -5.41
N VAL A 393 -2.51 -18.50 -5.99
CA VAL A 393 -3.92 -18.73 -5.63
C VAL A 393 -4.38 -20.11 -6.07
N ALA A 394 -3.71 -20.68 -7.08
CA ALA A 394 -3.94 -22.06 -7.52
C ALA A 394 -2.65 -22.68 -8.06
N ALA A 395 -2.52 -24.01 -7.85
CA ALA A 395 -1.46 -24.81 -8.43
C ALA A 395 -2.05 -26.15 -8.87
N HIS A 396 -1.91 -26.49 -10.15
CA HIS A 396 -2.50 -27.67 -10.76
C HIS A 396 -1.44 -28.49 -11.50
N ALA A 397 -1.47 -29.81 -11.35
CA ALA A 397 -0.70 -30.69 -12.22
C ALA A 397 -1.26 -30.58 -13.65
N LEU A 398 -0.40 -30.53 -14.66
CA LEU A 398 -0.83 -30.44 -16.06
C LEU A 398 -1.70 -31.62 -16.51
N THR A 399 -1.49 -32.78 -15.87
CA THR A 399 -2.29 -34.00 -16.11
C THR A 399 -3.69 -33.96 -15.49
N ALA A 400 -4.01 -32.94 -14.72
CA ALA A 400 -5.27 -32.79 -14.00
C ALA A 400 -5.69 -31.30 -13.94
N LEU A 401 -5.56 -30.59 -15.06
CA LEU A 401 -6.05 -29.21 -15.16
C LEU A 401 -7.58 -29.21 -15.11
N PRO A 402 -8.20 -28.32 -14.33
CA PRO A 402 -9.64 -28.14 -14.38
C PRO A 402 -10.05 -27.46 -15.71
N ASP A 403 -11.30 -27.66 -16.12
CA ASP A 403 -11.84 -27.06 -17.33
C ASP A 403 -11.80 -25.53 -17.33
N THR A 404 -11.79 -24.93 -16.14
CA THR A 404 -11.75 -23.50 -15.97
C THR A 404 -10.89 -23.12 -14.77
N LEU A 405 -10.07 -22.09 -14.94
CA LEU A 405 -9.22 -21.49 -13.91
C LEU A 405 -9.62 -20.02 -13.74
N PHE A 406 -9.51 -19.48 -12.53
CA PHE A 406 -9.84 -18.08 -12.27
C PHE A 406 -8.80 -17.44 -11.35
N VAL A 407 -8.43 -16.20 -11.65
CA VAL A 407 -7.58 -15.35 -10.82
C VAL A 407 -8.35 -14.06 -10.59
N ALA A 408 -8.68 -13.75 -9.34
CA ALA A 408 -9.29 -12.49 -8.97
C ALA A 408 -8.31 -11.34 -9.14
N GLY A 409 -8.83 -10.15 -9.49
CA GLY A 409 -8.04 -8.91 -9.62
C GLY A 409 -7.74 -8.48 -11.05
N GLY A 410 -7.13 -7.32 -11.16
CA GLY A 410 -6.90 -6.63 -12.44
C GLY A 410 -5.78 -7.21 -13.31
N SER A 411 -4.96 -8.12 -12.78
CA SER A 411 -3.90 -8.79 -13.53
C SER A 411 -3.66 -10.20 -13.03
N ALA A 412 -3.13 -11.06 -13.89
CA ALA A 412 -2.78 -12.43 -13.54
C ALA A 412 -1.44 -12.83 -14.14
N ARG A 413 -0.58 -13.43 -13.30
CA ARG A 413 0.63 -14.10 -13.74
C ARG A 413 0.40 -15.61 -13.74
N VAL A 414 0.73 -16.25 -14.84
CA VAL A 414 0.61 -17.70 -15.04
C VAL A 414 2.01 -18.26 -15.24
N ALA A 415 2.44 -19.14 -14.34
CA ALA A 415 3.74 -19.76 -14.38
C ALA A 415 3.61 -21.27 -14.61
N LEU A 416 4.31 -21.76 -15.63
CA LEU A 416 4.39 -23.16 -15.98
C LEU A 416 5.77 -23.70 -15.62
N GLN A 417 5.83 -24.69 -14.71
CA GLN A 417 7.03 -25.40 -14.34
C GLN A 417 6.96 -26.83 -14.85
N PRO A 418 7.65 -27.18 -15.95
CA PRO A 418 7.70 -28.55 -16.43
C PRO A 418 8.55 -29.44 -15.51
N GLU A 419 8.31 -30.75 -15.53
CA GLU A 419 9.22 -31.74 -14.93
C GLU A 419 10.53 -31.80 -15.74
N ALA A 420 11.62 -32.17 -15.08
CA ALA A 420 12.96 -32.09 -15.67
C ALA A 420 13.13 -32.96 -16.96
N ASP A 421 12.34 -34.02 -17.09
CA ASP A 421 12.33 -34.94 -18.24
C ASP A 421 11.10 -34.73 -19.15
N ALA A 422 10.30 -33.70 -18.90
CA ALA A 422 9.13 -33.42 -19.72
C ALA A 422 9.53 -32.92 -21.10
N PRO A 423 8.83 -33.34 -22.16
CA PRO A 423 9.08 -32.82 -23.51
C PRO A 423 8.80 -31.31 -23.56
N ALA A 424 9.56 -30.62 -24.41
CA ALA A 424 9.27 -29.24 -24.76
C ALA A 424 7.92 -29.15 -25.48
N GLY A 425 7.17 -28.08 -25.25
CA GLY A 425 5.91 -27.88 -25.93
C GLY A 425 5.18 -26.60 -25.51
N PRO A 426 4.14 -26.24 -26.24
CA PRO A 426 3.25 -25.15 -25.86
C PRO A 426 2.17 -25.61 -24.89
N LEU A 427 1.83 -24.77 -23.91
CA LEU A 427 0.55 -24.80 -23.20
C LEU A 427 -0.23 -23.57 -23.64
N LEU A 428 -1.35 -23.79 -24.32
CA LEU A 428 -2.22 -22.72 -24.76
C LEU A 428 -3.39 -22.58 -23.81
N LEU A 429 -3.56 -21.40 -23.24
CA LEU A 429 -4.70 -21.02 -22.41
C LEU A 429 -5.49 -19.93 -23.13
N GLU A 430 -6.76 -20.15 -23.39
CA GLU A 430 -7.68 -19.08 -23.72
C GLU A 430 -7.96 -18.27 -22.46
N TYR A 431 -8.07 -16.94 -22.54
CA TYR A 431 -8.44 -16.13 -21.41
C TYR A 431 -9.46 -15.05 -21.76
N GLU A 432 -10.27 -14.71 -20.78
CA GLU A 432 -11.19 -13.58 -20.84
C GLU A 432 -11.18 -12.83 -19.49
N VAL A 433 -11.16 -11.51 -19.58
CA VAL A 433 -11.20 -10.63 -18.43
C VAL A 433 -12.65 -10.37 -18.05
N GLU A 434 -13.04 -10.72 -16.85
CA GLU A 434 -14.39 -10.46 -16.33
C GLU A 434 -14.50 -9.01 -15.88
N THR A 435 -15.39 -8.26 -16.51
CA THR A 435 -15.63 -6.86 -16.16
C THR A 435 -16.49 -6.74 -14.91
N ILE A 436 -16.24 -5.68 -14.13
CA ILE A 436 -17.08 -5.33 -12.98
C ILE A 436 -18.33 -4.61 -13.50
N ASP A 437 -19.50 -5.13 -13.15
CA ASP A 437 -20.78 -4.46 -13.45
C ASP A 437 -21.10 -3.43 -12.35
N PHE A 438 -20.59 -2.22 -12.51
CA PHE A 438 -20.89 -1.11 -11.60
C PHE A 438 -22.32 -0.58 -11.67
N SER A 439 -23.17 -1.10 -12.57
CA SER A 439 -24.58 -0.72 -12.61
C SER A 439 -25.38 -1.36 -11.48
N LYS A 440 -24.92 -2.49 -10.95
CA LYS A 440 -25.54 -3.13 -9.78
C LYS A 440 -25.23 -2.32 -8.53
N ARG A 441 -26.27 -1.88 -7.85
CA ARG A 441 -26.19 -1.24 -6.54
C ARG A 441 -27.38 -1.64 -5.71
N TYR A 442 -27.15 -2.40 -4.66
CA TYR A 442 -28.19 -2.86 -3.76
C TYR A 442 -28.36 -1.92 -2.57
N CYS A 443 -27.33 -1.17 -2.22
CA CYS A 443 -27.35 -0.16 -1.17
C CYS A 443 -26.52 1.07 -1.57
N SER A 444 -26.76 2.22 -0.95
CA SER A 444 -25.99 3.44 -1.17
C SER A 444 -26.21 4.46 -0.05
N GLY A 445 -25.18 5.26 0.25
CA GLY A 445 -25.25 6.34 1.21
C GLY A 445 -25.56 5.88 2.64
N THR A 446 -26.16 6.77 3.44
CA THR A 446 -26.49 6.48 4.84
C THR A 446 -28.00 6.28 5.01
N GLN A 447 -28.40 5.10 5.43
CA GLN A 447 -29.77 4.76 5.81
C GLN A 447 -29.96 5.01 7.32
N ARG A 448 -31.16 5.47 7.73
CA ARG A 448 -31.50 5.66 9.14
C ARG A 448 -32.39 4.50 9.61
N VAL A 449 -32.05 3.95 10.77
CA VAL A 449 -32.78 2.84 11.39
C VAL A 449 -33.12 3.24 12.82
N ASP A 450 -34.40 3.55 13.06
CA ASP A 450 -34.91 4.02 14.35
C ASP A 450 -35.86 3.01 15.00
N ALA A 451 -35.93 1.78 14.44
CA ALA A 451 -36.80 0.70 14.91
C ALA A 451 -36.07 -0.64 14.89
N GLU A 452 -36.48 -1.54 15.77
CA GLU A 452 -36.04 -2.93 15.75
C GLU A 452 -36.50 -3.63 14.46
N GLY A 453 -35.66 -4.58 13.98
CA GLY A 453 -35.99 -5.34 12.78
C GLY A 453 -34.78 -5.99 12.16
N VAL A 454 -34.95 -6.49 10.96
CA VAL A 454 -33.88 -7.07 10.16
C VAL A 454 -33.38 -6.04 9.15
N ILE A 455 -32.08 -5.87 9.09
CA ILE A 455 -31.39 -5.08 8.06
C ILE A 455 -30.48 -6.00 7.25
N GLU A 456 -30.25 -5.65 5.99
CA GLU A 456 -29.44 -6.43 5.06
C GLU A 456 -28.73 -5.52 4.05
N ASP A 457 -27.75 -6.06 3.30
CA ASP A 457 -27.04 -5.31 2.27
C ASP A 457 -27.90 -4.98 1.03
N GLY A 458 -29.08 -5.57 0.93
CA GLY A 458 -30.04 -5.35 -0.15
C GLY A 458 -29.83 -6.24 -1.37
N SER A 459 -28.84 -7.13 -1.38
CA SER A 459 -28.56 -8.03 -2.50
C SER A 459 -29.58 -9.17 -2.65
N GLY A 460 -30.28 -9.52 -1.55
CA GLY A 460 -31.29 -10.57 -1.52
C GLY A 460 -30.70 -11.96 -1.81
N LEU A 461 -31.07 -12.54 -2.96
CA LEU A 461 -30.54 -13.85 -3.40
C LEU A 461 -29.30 -13.74 -4.28
N ASN A 462 -28.90 -12.53 -4.65
CA ASN A 462 -27.70 -12.29 -5.45
C ASN A 462 -26.48 -12.11 -4.54
N ASP A 463 -25.31 -12.16 -5.13
CA ASP A 463 -24.10 -11.70 -4.47
C ASP A 463 -24.13 -10.17 -4.33
N TYR A 464 -23.54 -9.61 -3.28
CA TYR A 464 -23.51 -8.15 -3.10
C TYR A 464 -22.71 -7.49 -4.23
N ALA A 465 -22.96 -6.20 -4.45
CA ALA A 465 -22.28 -5.49 -5.53
C ALA A 465 -20.82 -5.11 -5.13
N PRO A 466 -19.86 -5.21 -6.04
CA PRO A 466 -18.51 -4.72 -5.82
C PRO A 466 -18.51 -3.20 -5.64
N ALA A 467 -17.51 -2.67 -4.95
CA ALA A 467 -17.39 -1.26 -4.60
C ALA A 467 -18.65 -0.70 -3.89
N SER A 468 -19.29 -1.52 -3.05
CA SER A 468 -20.35 -1.07 -2.16
C SER A 468 -19.78 -0.17 -1.08
N ASP A 469 -20.49 0.95 -0.83
CA ASP A 469 -20.18 1.90 0.24
C ASP A 469 -21.53 2.31 0.86
N CYS A 470 -21.92 1.58 1.89
CA CYS A 470 -23.25 1.67 2.47
C CYS A 470 -23.17 1.81 3.97
N LYS A 471 -23.93 2.74 4.51
CA LYS A 471 -23.94 3.05 5.94
C LYS A 471 -25.36 2.94 6.50
N TRP A 472 -25.46 2.45 7.74
CA TRP A 472 -26.69 2.42 8.52
C TRP A 472 -26.45 3.15 9.84
N LEU A 473 -27.11 4.30 10.00
CA LEU A 473 -27.11 5.02 11.27
C LEU A 473 -28.30 4.51 12.10
N ILE A 474 -28.00 3.69 13.10
CA ILE A 474 -29.00 3.05 13.94
C ILE A 474 -29.08 3.79 15.27
N THR A 475 -30.31 4.14 15.68
CA THR A 475 -30.56 4.93 16.89
C THR A 475 -31.62 4.25 17.77
N ALA A 476 -31.18 3.73 18.91
CA ALA A 476 -32.07 3.21 19.95
C ALA A 476 -32.74 4.34 20.77
N PRO A 477 -33.88 4.11 21.38
CA PRO A 477 -34.49 5.05 22.31
C PRO A 477 -33.56 5.46 23.45
N PRO A 478 -33.73 6.64 24.05
CA PRO A 478 -32.93 7.07 25.21
C PRO A 478 -32.91 6.03 26.33
N GLY A 479 -31.75 5.73 26.87
CA GLY A 479 -31.58 4.73 27.96
C GLY A 479 -31.45 3.29 27.45
N GLN A 480 -31.46 3.08 26.15
CA GLN A 480 -31.22 1.78 25.54
C GLN A 480 -29.95 1.79 24.70
N VAL A 481 -29.47 0.61 24.35
CA VAL A 481 -28.33 0.36 23.46
C VAL A 481 -28.77 -0.52 22.30
N VAL A 482 -28.04 -0.48 21.20
CA VAL A 482 -28.29 -1.30 20.03
C VAL A 482 -27.61 -2.65 20.21
N HIS A 483 -28.33 -3.72 19.86
CA HIS A 483 -27.80 -5.07 19.85
C HIS A 483 -28.00 -5.70 18.48
N PHE A 484 -26.92 -6.29 17.94
CA PHE A 484 -26.88 -6.95 16.64
C PHE A 484 -26.70 -8.45 16.80
N ARG A 485 -27.41 -9.21 16.00
CA ARG A 485 -27.21 -10.63 15.78
C ARG A 485 -27.22 -10.90 14.28
N PHE A 486 -26.08 -11.30 13.72
CA PHE A 486 -26.02 -11.69 12.31
C PHE A 486 -26.78 -12.99 12.08
N LEU A 487 -27.62 -13.01 11.06
CA LEU A 487 -28.41 -14.15 10.62
C LEU A 487 -27.73 -14.85 9.44
N GLU A 488 -27.11 -14.05 8.57
CA GLU A 488 -26.35 -14.47 7.41
C GLU A 488 -25.11 -13.58 7.32
N PHE A 489 -23.96 -14.16 6.95
CA PHE A 489 -22.73 -13.39 6.78
C PHE A 489 -21.78 -14.17 5.87
N ASP A 490 -21.42 -13.58 4.74
CA ASP A 490 -20.50 -14.13 3.75
C ASP A 490 -19.94 -12.94 2.94
N THR A 491 -18.80 -12.42 3.37
CA THR A 491 -18.07 -11.36 2.68
C THR A 491 -16.70 -11.87 2.25
N GLU A 492 -16.09 -11.23 1.28
CA GLU A 492 -14.71 -11.56 0.94
C GLU A 492 -13.80 -11.31 2.15
N ALA A 493 -13.08 -12.35 2.55
CA ALA A 493 -12.22 -12.27 3.71
C ALA A 493 -11.11 -11.22 3.51
N TYR A 494 -10.91 -10.35 4.51
CA TYR A 494 -9.83 -9.37 4.63
C TYR A 494 -9.94 -8.10 3.76
N THR A 495 -10.82 -8.04 2.82
CA THR A 495 -10.98 -6.92 1.88
C THR A 495 -12.34 -6.27 1.97
N ASP A 496 -13.40 -7.05 2.23
CA ASP A 496 -14.75 -6.56 2.36
C ASP A 496 -15.18 -6.59 3.83
N HIS A 497 -15.57 -5.44 4.37
CA HIS A 497 -15.74 -5.27 5.81
C HIS A 497 -17.09 -4.67 6.19
N ILE A 498 -17.56 -5.07 7.36
CA ILE A 498 -18.57 -4.32 8.10
C ILE A 498 -17.91 -3.73 9.35
N TYR A 499 -17.88 -2.39 9.44
CA TYR A 499 -17.38 -1.66 10.59
C TYR A 499 -18.52 -1.12 11.45
N PHE A 500 -18.28 -1.04 12.76
CA PHE A 500 -19.19 -0.44 13.72
C PHE A 500 -18.49 0.68 14.47
N PHE A 501 -19.06 1.90 14.42
CA PHE A 501 -18.54 3.09 15.08
C PHE A 501 -19.49 3.51 16.21
N ASN A 502 -18.96 3.81 17.38
CA ASN A 502 -19.71 4.19 18.58
C ASN A 502 -20.20 5.63 18.49
N GLY A 503 -21.20 5.90 17.64
CA GLY A 503 -21.75 7.23 17.40
C GLY A 503 -22.31 7.39 15.99
N ALA A 504 -22.39 8.64 15.52
CA ALA A 504 -23.06 8.96 14.26
C ALA A 504 -22.13 9.03 13.03
N GLY A 505 -20.84 8.91 13.20
CA GLY A 505 -19.85 9.11 12.12
C GLY A 505 -18.65 8.18 12.19
N THR A 506 -17.92 8.11 11.10
CA THR A 506 -16.70 7.29 10.96
C THR A 506 -15.47 7.87 11.72
N HIS A 507 -15.60 9.06 12.28
CA HIS A 507 -14.61 9.69 13.18
C HIS A 507 -14.74 9.26 14.64
N GLU A 508 -15.78 8.48 14.96
CA GLU A 508 -16.00 7.93 16.29
C GLU A 508 -15.18 6.65 16.50
N ASP A 509 -15.09 6.19 17.75
CA ASP A 509 -14.34 4.99 18.09
C ASP A 509 -14.90 3.75 17.37
N ILE A 510 -14.03 2.99 16.74
CA ILE A 510 -14.39 1.69 16.14
C ILE A 510 -14.65 0.69 17.27
N MET A 511 -15.84 0.09 17.26
CA MET A 511 -16.24 -0.95 18.20
C MET A 511 -15.90 -2.35 17.72
N ALA A 512 -16.08 -2.59 16.42
CA ALA A 512 -15.86 -3.89 15.79
C ALA A 512 -15.68 -3.74 14.28
N GLY A 513 -14.99 -4.71 13.66
CA GLY A 513 -14.91 -4.91 12.22
C GLY A 513 -14.98 -6.41 11.91
N PHE A 514 -15.78 -6.78 10.90
CA PHE A 514 -15.99 -8.17 10.52
C PHE A 514 -15.82 -8.35 9.02
N SER A 515 -15.21 -9.46 8.62
CA SER A 515 -15.06 -9.88 7.23
C SER A 515 -14.93 -11.40 7.15
N GLY A 516 -15.13 -11.99 5.97
CA GLY A 516 -15.04 -13.43 5.74
C GLY A 516 -16.38 -14.15 5.76
N PRO A 517 -16.39 -15.49 5.69
CA PRO A 517 -17.62 -16.28 5.57
C PRO A 517 -18.26 -16.67 6.92
N ASP A 518 -17.60 -16.43 8.04
CA ASP A 518 -18.06 -16.87 9.35
C ASP A 518 -19.02 -15.86 9.96
N ILE A 519 -20.13 -16.34 10.53
CA ILE A 519 -21.10 -15.47 11.23
C ILE A 519 -20.40 -14.81 12.42
N PRO A 520 -20.36 -13.45 12.47
CA PRO A 520 -19.75 -12.73 13.56
C PRO A 520 -20.44 -12.95 14.90
N PRO A 521 -19.74 -12.76 16.03
CA PRO A 521 -20.38 -12.79 17.36
C PRO A 521 -21.40 -11.67 17.51
N GLU A 522 -22.37 -11.87 18.39
CA GLU A 522 -23.34 -10.83 18.72
C GLU A 522 -22.61 -9.59 19.27
N LEU A 523 -23.05 -8.42 18.83
CA LEU A 523 -22.47 -7.12 19.24
C LEU A 523 -23.51 -6.29 19.98
N THR A 524 -23.13 -5.71 21.10
CA THR A 524 -23.92 -4.72 21.84
C THR A 524 -23.16 -3.41 21.92
N THR A 525 -23.81 -2.31 21.52
CA THR A 525 -23.17 -0.99 21.51
C THR A 525 -23.01 -0.39 22.91
N TRP A 526 -22.11 0.59 23.04
CA TRP A 526 -21.89 1.29 24.29
C TRP A 526 -22.86 2.44 24.52
N GLY A 527 -23.37 3.01 23.43
CA GLY A 527 -24.33 4.11 23.40
C GLY A 527 -25.64 3.73 22.71
N ASN A 528 -26.55 4.67 22.66
CA ASN A 528 -27.83 4.48 21.95
C ASN A 528 -27.74 4.75 20.45
N GLN A 529 -26.56 5.10 19.93
CA GLN A 529 -26.36 5.39 18.52
C GLN A 529 -25.09 4.69 18.02
N VAL A 530 -25.19 4.10 16.83
CA VAL A 530 -24.08 3.41 16.17
C VAL A 530 -24.16 3.62 14.66
N LEU A 531 -23.01 3.89 14.04
CA LEU A 531 -22.88 3.85 12.59
C LEU A 531 -22.32 2.48 12.21
N MET A 532 -23.04 1.73 11.42
CA MET A 532 -22.58 0.52 10.76
C MET A 532 -22.24 0.86 9.31
N TRP A 533 -21.05 0.45 8.86
CA TRP A 533 -20.54 0.75 7.53
C TRP A 533 -20.10 -0.53 6.81
N PHE A 534 -20.76 -0.86 5.71
CA PHE A 534 -20.40 -1.94 4.82
C PHE A 534 -19.65 -1.37 3.63
N VAL A 535 -18.40 -1.77 3.47
CA VAL A 535 -17.51 -1.35 2.39
C VAL A 535 -16.90 -2.57 1.75
N THR A 536 -16.92 -2.60 0.41
CA THR A 536 -16.38 -3.71 -0.37
C THR A 536 -15.35 -3.21 -1.37
N ASN A 537 -14.39 -4.09 -1.69
CA ASN A 537 -13.48 -3.87 -2.80
C ASN A 537 -14.22 -4.03 -4.15
N ARG A 538 -13.47 -4.21 -5.23
CA ARG A 538 -14.02 -4.29 -6.59
C ARG A 538 -13.87 -5.66 -7.23
N GLU A 539 -13.42 -6.66 -6.49
CA GLU A 539 -12.90 -7.89 -7.08
C GLU A 539 -13.78 -9.11 -6.87
N ILE A 540 -14.10 -9.45 -5.65
CA ILE A 540 -14.87 -10.65 -5.30
C ILE A 540 -16.18 -10.23 -4.66
N GLU A 541 -17.24 -10.95 -4.99
CA GLU A 541 -18.57 -10.79 -4.42
C GLU A 541 -18.86 -12.02 -3.55
N GLY A 542 -19.46 -11.82 -2.38
CA GLY A 542 -20.00 -12.88 -1.52
C GLY A 542 -21.51 -12.79 -1.42
N LYS A 543 -22.12 -13.68 -0.64
CA LYS A 543 -23.59 -13.69 -0.46
C LYS A 543 -24.12 -12.49 0.34
N GLY A 544 -23.22 -11.73 0.95
CA GLY A 544 -23.58 -10.57 1.73
C GLY A 544 -23.96 -10.89 3.17
N TRP A 545 -24.75 -10.02 3.75
CA TRP A 545 -25.08 -10.15 5.16
C TRP A 545 -26.52 -9.74 5.46
N LYS A 546 -27.02 -10.33 6.56
CA LYS A 546 -28.30 -10.01 7.16
C LYS A 546 -28.17 -10.01 8.68
N ALA A 547 -28.66 -8.98 9.35
CA ALA A 547 -28.56 -8.84 10.78
C ALA A 547 -29.91 -8.42 11.40
N GLU A 548 -30.23 -9.02 12.54
CA GLU A 548 -31.31 -8.59 13.40
C GLU A 548 -30.81 -7.49 14.34
N VAL A 549 -31.53 -6.39 14.38
CA VAL A 549 -31.27 -5.24 15.25
C VAL A 549 -32.34 -5.21 16.34
N THR A 550 -31.95 -5.21 17.59
CA THR A 550 -32.83 -5.07 18.75
C THR A 550 -32.32 -4.01 19.70
N PHE A 551 -33.20 -3.46 20.52
CA PHE A 551 -32.88 -2.45 21.52
C PHE A 551 -32.95 -3.03 22.92
N ARG A 552 -31.88 -2.90 23.69
CA ARG A 552 -31.78 -3.46 25.04
C ARG A 552 -31.57 -2.35 26.06
N ALA A 553 -32.13 -2.51 27.27
CA ALA A 553 -31.89 -1.57 28.35
C ALA A 553 -30.37 -1.49 28.64
N ARG A 554 -29.83 -0.28 28.76
CA ARG A 554 -28.42 -0.09 29.11
C ARG A 554 -28.20 -0.63 30.53
N THR A 555 -27.38 -1.64 30.64
CA THR A 555 -26.92 -2.12 31.96
C THR A 555 -25.98 -1.07 32.57
N PRO A 556 -26.14 -0.72 33.84
CA PRO A 556 -25.34 0.34 34.50
C PRO A 556 -23.83 0.06 34.48
#